data_256a3fb9f583b76d441f716646d764ce
#
_entry.id   256a3fb9f583b76d441f716646d764ce
#
_cell.length_a   1.000
_cell.length_b   1.000
_cell.length_c   1.000
_cell.angle_alpha   90.00
_cell.angle_beta   90.00
_cell.angle_gamma   90.00
#
_symmetry.space_group_name_H-M   'P 1'
#
loop_
_entity.id
_entity.type
_entity.pdbx_description
1 polymer ?
#
loop_
_entity_poly.entity_id
_entity_poly.type
_entity_poly.pdbx_seq_one_letter_code
_entity_poly.pdbx_strand_id
1 'polypeptide(L)'
;RRAITLKPDFAEAHSNLGITLNAMGLKESALQHFERNLQLERGANVLNRNHKSFRNISKAKIDHDIEQFEYLANSGYKVKKFHELAKLYKTVSSEINCALDTDILPISDKHFNLLGDTYNRPIHILEAPALDETPVSSALDVNKITKDYFNHDFGLTHIDNFLTPAALKSIRDFLLGSTIWFDFFYTGGYVGARLAEGLASPLILQIAEDLRNKFPKIFKDYYLTQLWAYKYDSRASEKNNSFTGIRAHADSAAINVNFWITPKSANLNSSSGGLVVYSLEAPLEWGFKTYNNDAKRISEEILKSKQKQTVVPYNENRAVIFNSNLFHETDKIEFKQGYENRRINVTMLFGTRGL
;
A
#
# COMPACT_ATOMS: atom_id res chain seq x y z
N ARG A 1 -19.47 -17.84 0.37
CA ARG A 1 -20.61 -17.91 -0.56
C ARG A 1 -21.94 -17.69 0.14
N ARG A 2 -22.32 -18.47 1.18
CA ARG A 2 -23.61 -18.35 1.86
C ARG A 2 -23.93 -16.92 2.33
N ALA A 3 -22.96 -16.17 2.85
CA ALA A 3 -23.15 -14.78 3.28
C ALA A 3 -23.58 -13.88 2.10
N ILE A 4 -22.95 -14.05 0.91
CA ILE A 4 -23.29 -13.29 -0.30
C ILE A 4 -24.66 -13.69 -0.84
N THR A 5 -25.04 -14.97 -0.75
CA THR A 5 -26.39 -15.41 -1.13
C THR A 5 -27.48 -14.74 -0.28
N LEU A 6 -27.22 -14.59 1.04
CA LEU A 6 -28.16 -13.96 1.98
C LEU A 6 -28.13 -12.42 1.89
N LYS A 7 -26.98 -11.84 1.59
CA LYS A 7 -26.76 -10.40 1.48
C LYS A 7 -25.81 -10.10 0.33
N PRO A 8 -26.33 -9.93 -0.92
CA PRO A 8 -25.52 -9.73 -2.13
C PRO A 8 -24.70 -8.44 -2.14
N ASP A 9 -25.01 -7.51 -1.26
CA ASP A 9 -24.33 -6.21 -1.07
C ASP A 9 -23.38 -6.20 0.14
N PHE A 10 -23.00 -7.35 0.67
CA PHE A 10 -22.04 -7.46 1.77
C PHE A 10 -20.61 -7.37 1.23
N ALA A 11 -20.06 -6.17 1.18
CA ALA A 11 -18.74 -5.86 0.61
C ALA A 11 -17.62 -6.71 1.20
N GLU A 12 -17.51 -6.81 2.52
CA GLU A 12 -16.48 -7.62 3.21
C GLU A 12 -16.54 -9.10 2.79
N ALA A 13 -17.75 -9.66 2.57
CA ALA A 13 -17.88 -11.04 2.11
C ALA A 13 -17.37 -11.22 0.67
N HIS A 14 -17.52 -10.21 -0.19
CA HIS A 14 -16.92 -10.20 -1.51
C HIS A 14 -15.40 -10.11 -1.44
N SER A 15 -14.83 -9.25 -0.61
CA SER A 15 -13.38 -9.16 -0.37
C SER A 15 -12.81 -10.52 0.07
N ASN A 16 -13.39 -11.13 1.11
CA ASN A 16 -12.94 -12.41 1.66
C ASN A 16 -13.08 -13.57 0.65
N LEU A 17 -14.15 -13.58 -0.16
CA LEU A 17 -14.30 -14.58 -1.21
C LEU A 17 -13.28 -14.37 -2.33
N GLY A 18 -12.98 -13.13 -2.71
CA GLY A 18 -11.92 -12.81 -3.67
C GLY A 18 -10.56 -13.36 -3.23
N ILE A 19 -10.18 -13.14 -1.97
CA ILE A 19 -8.93 -13.69 -1.39
C ILE A 19 -8.93 -15.23 -1.46
N THR A 20 -10.04 -15.87 -1.07
CA THR A 20 -10.17 -17.34 -1.12
C THR A 20 -10.06 -17.88 -2.55
N LEU A 21 -10.74 -17.26 -3.51
CA LEU A 21 -10.69 -17.66 -4.91
C LEU A 21 -9.30 -17.48 -5.51
N ASN A 22 -8.61 -16.39 -5.17
CA ASN A 22 -7.23 -16.19 -5.59
C ASN A 22 -6.30 -17.27 -5.04
N ALA A 23 -6.47 -17.68 -3.77
CA ALA A 23 -5.72 -18.79 -3.19
C ALA A 23 -6.00 -20.14 -3.86
N MET A 24 -7.19 -20.30 -4.43
CA MET A 24 -7.58 -21.48 -5.25
C MET A 24 -7.11 -21.39 -6.71
N GLY A 25 -6.41 -20.34 -7.12
CA GLY A 25 -5.98 -20.11 -8.50
C GLY A 25 -7.07 -19.58 -9.45
N LEU A 26 -8.26 -19.28 -8.95
CA LEU A 26 -9.41 -18.78 -9.72
C LEU A 26 -9.37 -17.25 -9.82
N LYS A 27 -8.32 -16.72 -10.48
CA LYS A 27 -7.99 -15.29 -10.50
C LYS A 27 -9.08 -14.41 -11.10
N GLU A 28 -9.68 -14.81 -12.22
CA GLU A 28 -10.75 -14.04 -12.88
C GLU A 28 -11.96 -13.89 -11.96
N SER A 29 -12.35 -14.96 -11.28
CA SER A 29 -13.43 -14.92 -10.29
C SER A 29 -13.05 -14.08 -9.07
N ALA A 30 -11.80 -14.14 -8.64
CA ALA A 30 -11.30 -13.30 -7.55
C ALA A 30 -11.39 -11.81 -7.90
N LEU A 31 -10.94 -11.42 -9.11
CA LEU A 31 -11.01 -10.05 -9.60
C LEU A 31 -12.44 -9.53 -9.68
N GLN A 32 -13.40 -10.34 -10.15
CA GLN A 32 -14.82 -9.97 -10.16
C GLN A 32 -15.36 -9.66 -8.75
N HIS A 33 -14.92 -10.41 -7.75
CA HIS A 33 -15.31 -10.17 -6.36
C HIS A 33 -14.63 -8.94 -5.77
N PHE A 34 -13.37 -8.68 -6.08
CA PHE A 34 -12.69 -7.44 -5.68
C PHE A 34 -13.32 -6.21 -6.35
N GLU A 35 -13.66 -6.29 -7.63
CA GLU A 35 -14.38 -5.23 -8.32
C GLU A 35 -15.76 -4.99 -7.68
N ARG A 36 -16.49 -6.06 -7.34
CA ARG A 36 -17.79 -5.93 -6.67
C ARG A 36 -17.63 -5.24 -5.31
N ASN A 37 -16.60 -5.59 -4.53
CA ASN A 37 -16.30 -4.89 -3.28
C ASN A 37 -16.05 -3.40 -3.52
N LEU A 38 -15.21 -3.06 -4.50
CA LEU A 38 -14.92 -1.66 -4.85
C LEU A 38 -16.21 -0.90 -5.20
N GLN A 39 -17.10 -1.49 -5.99
CA GLN A 39 -18.37 -0.86 -6.35
C GLN A 39 -19.30 -0.64 -5.15
N LEU A 40 -19.33 -1.58 -4.21
CA LEU A 40 -20.14 -1.47 -2.99
C LEU A 40 -19.60 -0.42 -2.02
N GLU A 41 -18.27 -0.34 -1.86
CA GLU A 41 -17.62 0.58 -0.91
C GLU A 41 -17.40 1.98 -1.50
N ARG A 42 -17.14 2.09 -2.81
CA ARG A 42 -16.64 3.31 -3.45
C ARG A 42 -17.38 3.74 -4.71
N GLY A 43 -18.29 2.90 -5.23
CA GLY A 43 -19.05 3.19 -6.45
C GLY A 43 -20.05 4.33 -6.30
N ALA A 44 -20.70 4.71 -7.41
CA ALA A 44 -21.67 5.81 -7.46
C ALA A 44 -22.85 5.61 -6.49
N ASN A 45 -23.26 4.36 -6.27
CA ASN A 45 -24.38 3.98 -5.40
C ASN A 45 -23.87 3.38 -4.09
N VAL A 46 -22.84 3.98 -3.49
CA VAL A 46 -22.29 3.49 -2.21
C VAL A 46 -23.38 3.46 -1.14
N LEU A 47 -23.49 2.31 -0.46
CA LEU A 47 -24.56 2.05 0.52
C LEU A 47 -24.45 2.94 1.76
N ASN A 48 -23.24 3.28 2.16
CA ASN A 48 -22.99 4.05 3.37
C ASN A 48 -22.25 5.36 3.09
N ARG A 49 -22.99 6.38 2.61
CA ARG A 49 -22.47 7.73 2.41
C ARG A 49 -22.01 8.43 3.70
N ASN A 50 -22.37 7.90 4.87
CA ASN A 50 -21.94 8.41 6.17
C ASN A 50 -20.66 7.70 6.68
N HIS A 51 -20.10 6.77 5.92
CA HIS A 51 -18.85 6.14 6.29
C HIS A 51 -17.74 7.20 6.49
N LYS A 52 -16.89 6.97 7.48
CA LYS A 52 -15.83 7.94 7.88
C LYS A 52 -14.97 8.43 6.72
N SER A 53 -14.72 7.60 5.71
CA SER A 53 -13.92 7.95 4.55
C SER A 53 -14.55 9.00 3.62
N PHE A 54 -15.85 9.25 3.73
CA PHE A 54 -16.55 10.30 3.00
C PHE A 54 -16.87 11.51 3.89
N ARG A 55 -16.85 11.34 5.22
CA ARG A 55 -17.19 12.36 6.19
C ARG A 55 -16.00 13.01 6.88
N ASN A 56 -14.81 12.58 6.50
CA ASN A 56 -13.56 13.16 6.98
C ASN A 56 -12.71 13.62 5.79
N ILE A 57 -11.84 14.59 6.07
CA ILE A 57 -10.93 15.20 5.11
C ILE A 57 -9.57 15.45 5.78
N SER A 58 -8.50 15.41 5.03
CA SER A 58 -7.22 16.00 5.43
C SER A 58 -6.63 16.79 4.28
N LYS A 59 -5.87 17.84 4.63
CA LYS A 59 -5.21 18.65 3.61
C LYS A 59 -4.23 17.81 2.80
N ALA A 60 -3.46 16.91 3.44
CA ALA A 60 -2.53 16.00 2.77
C ALA A 60 -3.21 15.11 1.72
N LYS A 61 -4.45 14.62 2.02
CA LYS A 61 -5.22 13.83 1.05
C LYS A 61 -5.69 14.67 -0.14
N ILE A 62 -6.21 15.86 0.13
CA ILE A 62 -6.68 16.78 -0.93
C ILE A 62 -5.51 17.23 -1.81
N ASP A 63 -4.38 17.57 -1.22
CA ASP A 63 -3.17 17.96 -1.96
C ASP A 63 -2.64 16.80 -2.83
N HIS A 64 -2.69 15.56 -2.29
CA HIS A 64 -2.36 14.37 -3.10
C HIS A 64 -3.30 14.25 -4.32
N ASP A 65 -4.59 14.41 -4.13
CA ASP A 65 -5.57 14.25 -5.21
C ASP A 65 -5.42 15.38 -6.26
N ILE A 66 -5.10 16.60 -5.85
CA ILE A 66 -4.76 17.70 -6.76
C ILE A 66 -3.58 17.31 -7.66
N GLU A 67 -2.48 16.87 -7.06
CA GLU A 67 -1.29 16.45 -7.80
C GLU A 67 -1.59 15.29 -8.74
N GLN A 68 -2.42 14.32 -8.32
CA GLN A 68 -2.84 13.21 -9.17
C GLN A 68 -3.68 13.68 -10.36
N PHE A 69 -4.63 14.58 -10.15
CA PHE A 69 -5.45 15.11 -11.23
C PHE A 69 -4.63 15.93 -12.23
N GLU A 70 -3.68 16.72 -11.76
CA GLU A 70 -2.74 17.43 -12.63
C GLU A 70 -1.87 16.46 -13.43
N TYR A 71 -1.35 15.41 -12.79
CA TYR A 71 -0.60 14.36 -13.46
C TYR A 71 -1.43 13.69 -14.55
N LEU A 72 -2.69 13.30 -14.26
CA LEU A 72 -3.58 12.67 -15.23
C LEU A 72 -3.90 13.59 -16.41
N ALA A 73 -4.17 14.87 -16.15
CA ALA A 73 -4.39 15.85 -17.21
C ALA A 73 -3.15 16.02 -18.10
N ASN A 74 -1.97 16.17 -17.51
CA ASN A 74 -0.70 16.34 -18.21
C ASN A 74 -0.31 15.08 -18.99
N SER A 75 -0.73 13.89 -18.54
CA SER A 75 -0.55 12.62 -19.24
C SER A 75 -1.59 12.37 -20.34
N GLY A 76 -2.48 13.32 -20.61
CA GLY A 76 -3.47 13.24 -21.68
C GLY A 76 -4.78 12.54 -21.33
N TYR A 77 -4.97 12.11 -20.06
CA TYR A 77 -6.20 11.44 -19.63
C TYR A 77 -7.30 12.46 -19.35
N LYS A 78 -8.43 12.41 -20.07
CA LYS A 78 -9.63 13.24 -19.82
C LYS A 78 -9.27 14.67 -19.39
N VAL A 79 -8.38 15.31 -20.12
CA VAL A 79 -7.64 16.55 -19.78
C VAL A 79 -8.54 17.62 -19.15
N LYS A 80 -9.65 17.98 -19.83
CA LYS A 80 -10.60 18.98 -19.35
C LYS A 80 -11.15 18.63 -17.97
N LYS A 81 -11.61 17.37 -17.79
CA LYS A 81 -12.20 16.89 -16.53
C LYS A 81 -11.20 16.98 -15.38
N PHE A 82 -9.94 16.53 -15.59
CA PHE A 82 -8.97 16.52 -14.52
C PHE A 82 -8.43 17.90 -14.19
N HIS A 83 -8.32 18.81 -15.15
CA HIS A 83 -8.03 20.23 -14.83
C HIS A 83 -9.15 20.88 -14.02
N GLU A 84 -10.41 20.63 -14.36
CA GLU A 84 -11.55 21.14 -13.59
C GLU A 84 -11.56 20.58 -12.15
N LEU A 85 -11.29 19.28 -11.98
CA LEU A 85 -11.19 18.66 -10.67
C LEU A 85 -10.00 19.22 -9.86
N ALA A 86 -8.82 19.34 -10.45
CA ALA A 86 -7.67 19.93 -9.77
C ALA A 86 -7.97 21.35 -9.28
N LYS A 87 -8.63 22.17 -10.11
CA LYS A 87 -9.05 23.54 -9.72
C LYS A 87 -10.06 23.52 -8.56
N LEU A 88 -11.05 22.64 -8.63
CA LEU A 88 -12.06 22.49 -7.57
C LEU A 88 -11.42 22.07 -6.24
N TYR A 89 -10.55 21.07 -6.28
CA TYR A 89 -9.85 20.56 -5.09
C TYR A 89 -8.88 21.60 -4.51
N LYS A 90 -8.23 22.43 -5.34
CA LYS A 90 -7.41 23.57 -4.87
C LYS A 90 -8.24 24.58 -4.08
N THR A 91 -9.46 24.87 -4.53
CA THR A 91 -10.37 25.75 -3.78
C THR A 91 -10.65 25.16 -2.39
N VAL A 92 -10.97 23.86 -2.31
CA VAL A 92 -11.22 23.18 -1.04
C VAL A 92 -9.97 23.17 -0.17
N SER A 93 -8.78 22.82 -0.73
CA SER A 93 -7.50 22.79 0.00
C SER A 93 -7.18 24.15 0.64
N SER A 94 -7.45 25.26 -0.06
CA SER A 94 -7.19 26.62 0.45
C SER A 94 -8.11 27.03 1.61
N GLU A 95 -9.24 26.36 1.78
CA GLU A 95 -10.22 26.65 2.83
C GLU A 95 -10.06 25.70 4.05
N ILE A 96 -9.23 24.65 3.95
CA ILE A 96 -8.97 23.75 5.09
C ILE A 96 -8.06 24.45 6.09
N ASN A 97 -8.59 24.68 7.29
CA ASN A 97 -7.81 25.20 8.42
C ASN A 97 -7.42 24.04 9.34
N CYS A 98 -6.13 23.68 9.37
CA CYS A 98 -5.57 22.60 10.16
C CYS A 98 -4.22 23.02 10.76
N ALA A 99 -3.85 22.45 11.90
CA ALA A 99 -2.54 22.66 12.51
C ALA A 99 -1.47 21.88 11.75
N LEU A 100 -1.79 20.63 11.36
CA LEU A 100 -0.94 19.78 10.54
C LEU A 100 -1.69 19.37 9.27
N ASP A 101 -1.00 19.32 8.14
CA ASP A 101 -1.59 18.87 6.85
C ASP A 101 -2.17 17.44 6.93
N THR A 102 -1.71 16.65 7.91
CA THR A 102 -2.18 15.28 8.18
C THR A 102 -3.34 15.18 9.16
N ASP A 103 -3.81 16.30 9.74
CA ASP A 103 -4.95 16.29 10.65
C ASP A 103 -6.19 15.76 9.93
N ILE A 104 -6.92 14.87 10.62
CA ILE A 104 -8.18 14.33 10.12
C ILE A 104 -9.32 15.17 10.69
N LEU A 105 -9.99 15.89 9.81
CA LEU A 105 -11.06 16.83 10.16
C LEU A 105 -12.40 16.33 9.62
N PRO A 106 -13.52 16.61 10.30
CA PRO A 106 -14.84 16.44 9.70
C PRO A 106 -14.97 17.33 8.44
N ILE A 107 -15.45 16.76 7.35
CA ILE A 107 -15.73 17.53 6.14
C ILE A 107 -16.95 18.43 6.35
N SER A 108 -16.87 19.70 5.99
CA SER A 108 -18.02 20.59 6.03
C SER A 108 -19.07 20.21 4.96
N ASP A 109 -20.34 20.52 5.19
CA ASP A 109 -21.40 20.29 4.20
C ASP A 109 -21.11 21.02 2.88
N LYS A 110 -20.54 22.23 2.94
CA LYS A 110 -20.07 22.98 1.77
C LYS A 110 -19.08 22.17 0.96
N HIS A 111 -18.01 21.69 1.59
CA HIS A 111 -16.97 20.91 0.91
C HIS A 111 -17.48 19.55 0.44
N PHE A 112 -18.31 18.88 1.24
CA PHE A 112 -18.94 17.62 0.87
C PHE A 112 -19.79 17.77 -0.40
N ASN A 113 -20.59 18.83 -0.50
CA ASN A 113 -21.41 19.09 -1.68
C ASN A 113 -20.55 19.51 -2.90
N LEU A 114 -19.47 20.28 -2.69
CA LEU A 114 -18.57 20.69 -3.77
C LEU A 114 -17.81 19.50 -4.38
N LEU A 115 -17.25 18.64 -3.52
CA LEU A 115 -16.47 17.49 -3.95
C LEU A 115 -17.38 16.37 -4.54
N GLY A 116 -18.64 16.30 -4.06
CA GLY A 116 -19.70 15.45 -4.59
C GLY A 116 -19.28 13.99 -4.78
N ASP A 117 -19.55 13.50 -5.97
CA ASP A 117 -19.29 12.09 -6.33
C ASP A 117 -17.84 11.82 -6.78
N THR A 118 -16.92 12.75 -6.53
CA THR A 118 -15.51 12.58 -6.89
C THR A 118 -14.61 12.26 -5.69
N TYR A 119 -14.99 12.69 -4.48
CA TYR A 119 -14.18 12.52 -3.28
C TYR A 119 -14.17 11.06 -2.81
N ASN A 120 -12.95 10.52 -2.67
CA ASN A 120 -12.71 9.15 -2.25
C ASN A 120 -13.41 8.08 -3.12
N ARG A 121 -13.51 8.35 -4.43
CA ARG A 121 -14.14 7.45 -5.40
C ARG A 121 -13.20 7.11 -6.56
N PRO A 122 -13.38 5.95 -7.19
CA PRO A 122 -12.62 5.55 -8.38
C PRO A 122 -13.08 6.34 -9.60
N ILE A 123 -12.44 7.49 -9.87
CA ILE A 123 -12.77 8.37 -11.02
C ILE A 123 -12.10 7.85 -12.29
N HIS A 124 -10.92 7.24 -12.13
CA HIS A 124 -10.09 6.70 -13.19
C HIS A 124 -9.27 5.55 -12.66
N ILE A 125 -9.33 4.41 -13.33
CA ILE A 125 -8.50 3.25 -13.03
C ILE A 125 -7.86 2.82 -14.34
N LEU A 126 -6.53 2.74 -14.36
CA LEU A 126 -5.79 2.18 -15.48
C LEU A 126 -5.82 0.65 -15.42
N GLU A 127 -5.75 0.03 -16.57
CA GLU A 127 -5.57 -1.40 -16.65
C GLU A 127 -4.11 -1.78 -16.33
N ALA A 128 -3.95 -2.88 -15.61
CA ALA A 128 -2.67 -3.53 -15.42
C ALA A 128 -2.85 -5.03 -15.72
N PRO A 129 -2.87 -5.40 -17.02
CA PRO A 129 -3.07 -6.78 -17.45
C PRO A 129 -1.92 -7.68 -16.99
N ALA A 130 -2.19 -8.97 -16.90
CA ALA A 130 -1.13 -9.96 -16.75
C ALA A 130 -0.17 -9.88 -17.95
N LEU A 131 1.08 -10.18 -17.71
CA LEU A 131 2.09 -10.25 -18.75
C LEU A 131 2.17 -11.67 -19.29
N ASP A 132 2.55 -11.81 -20.56
CA ASP A 132 2.80 -13.12 -21.17
C ASP A 132 4.02 -13.81 -20.50
N GLU A 133 5.01 -12.99 -20.09
CA GLU A 133 6.17 -13.46 -19.36
C GLU A 133 5.97 -13.31 -17.84
N THR A 134 6.78 -14.05 -17.06
CA THR A 134 6.78 -13.94 -15.60
C THR A 134 7.19 -12.52 -15.17
N PRO A 135 6.41 -11.85 -14.29
CA PRO A 135 6.72 -10.48 -13.85
C PRO A 135 7.92 -10.40 -12.90
N VAL A 136 8.20 -11.46 -12.13
CA VAL A 136 9.39 -11.53 -11.27
C VAL A 136 10.59 -11.93 -12.11
N SER A 137 11.67 -11.15 -12.05
CA SER A 137 12.84 -11.32 -12.90
C SER A 137 13.36 -12.76 -12.93
N SER A 138 13.60 -13.28 -14.13
CA SER A 138 14.20 -14.62 -14.32
C SER A 138 15.71 -14.65 -14.00
N ALA A 139 16.36 -13.48 -13.94
CA ALA A 139 17.79 -13.35 -13.65
C ALA A 139 18.14 -13.49 -12.16
N LEU A 140 17.15 -13.69 -11.28
CA LEU A 140 17.38 -13.82 -9.84
C LEU A 140 18.05 -15.14 -9.49
N ASP A 141 19.09 -15.07 -8.66
CA ASP A 141 19.69 -16.26 -8.04
C ASP A 141 18.80 -16.75 -6.88
N VAL A 142 17.82 -17.59 -7.23
CA VAL A 142 16.85 -18.16 -6.28
C VAL A 142 17.52 -18.92 -5.14
N ASN A 143 18.62 -19.65 -5.44
CA ASN A 143 19.31 -20.43 -4.42
C ASN A 143 20.01 -19.51 -3.40
N LYS A 144 20.70 -18.48 -3.89
CA LYS A 144 21.37 -17.50 -3.03
C LYS A 144 20.34 -16.77 -2.16
N ILE A 145 19.27 -16.23 -2.76
CA ILE A 145 18.23 -15.48 -2.05
C ILE A 145 17.57 -16.36 -0.98
N THR A 146 17.23 -17.60 -1.31
CA THR A 146 16.68 -18.57 -0.36
C THR A 146 17.65 -18.86 0.78
N LYS A 147 18.93 -19.06 0.47
CA LYS A 147 19.98 -19.28 1.49
C LYS A 147 20.14 -18.06 2.38
N ASP A 148 20.17 -16.85 1.82
CA ASP A 148 20.30 -15.61 2.57
C ASP A 148 19.13 -15.44 3.54
N TYR A 149 17.88 -15.74 3.10
CA TYR A 149 16.70 -15.69 3.95
C TYR A 149 16.83 -16.62 5.18
N PHE A 150 17.23 -17.86 4.98
CA PHE A 150 17.36 -18.86 6.07
C PHE A 150 18.64 -18.72 6.89
N ASN A 151 19.67 -18.02 6.39
CA ASN A 151 20.87 -17.70 7.16
C ASN A 151 20.65 -16.54 8.14
N HIS A 152 19.61 -15.74 7.95
CA HIS A 152 19.19 -14.74 8.92
C HIS A 152 18.41 -15.42 10.04
N ASP A 153 18.78 -15.18 11.30
CA ASP A 153 18.24 -15.86 12.49
C ASP A 153 16.71 -15.92 12.53
N PHE A 154 16.04 -14.92 11.96
CA PHE A 154 14.57 -14.80 11.96
C PHE A 154 13.94 -14.84 10.56
N GLY A 155 14.71 -15.02 9.49
CA GLY A 155 14.22 -14.98 8.13
C GLY A 155 14.05 -13.56 7.58
N LEU A 156 15.11 -13.08 6.90
CA LEU A 156 15.12 -11.79 6.20
C LEU A 156 16.06 -11.87 5.00
N THR A 157 15.64 -11.34 3.86
CA THR A 157 16.50 -11.11 2.69
C THR A 157 15.97 -9.93 1.87
N HIS A 158 16.79 -9.40 0.97
CA HIS A 158 16.33 -8.43 -0.02
C HIS A 158 16.80 -8.82 -1.41
N ILE A 159 16.07 -8.36 -2.42
CA ILE A 159 16.24 -8.69 -3.82
C ILE A 159 16.27 -7.40 -4.63
N ASP A 160 17.37 -7.10 -5.31
CA ASP A 160 17.44 -6.04 -6.30
C ASP A 160 16.98 -6.54 -7.67
N ASN A 161 16.48 -5.63 -8.50
CA ASN A 161 15.92 -5.95 -9.82
C ASN A 161 14.83 -7.03 -9.73
N PHE A 162 13.96 -6.89 -8.73
CA PHE A 162 12.92 -7.87 -8.39
C PHE A 162 11.95 -8.13 -9.54
N LEU A 163 11.41 -7.07 -10.13
CA LEU A 163 10.49 -7.16 -11.28
C LEU A 163 11.25 -7.00 -12.60
N THR A 164 10.70 -7.60 -13.67
CA THR A 164 11.13 -7.27 -15.02
C THR A 164 10.86 -5.79 -15.32
N PRO A 165 11.60 -5.15 -16.26
CA PRO A 165 11.35 -3.75 -16.63
C PRO A 165 9.90 -3.49 -17.08
N ALA A 166 9.29 -4.44 -17.79
CA ALA A 166 7.90 -4.34 -18.23
C ALA A 166 6.92 -4.37 -17.06
N ALA A 167 7.12 -5.28 -16.10
CA ALA A 167 6.28 -5.36 -14.90
C ALA A 167 6.43 -4.12 -14.01
N LEU A 168 7.67 -3.64 -13.80
CA LEU A 168 7.93 -2.43 -13.03
C LEU A 168 7.26 -1.21 -13.65
N LYS A 169 7.37 -1.05 -14.96
CA LYS A 169 6.71 0.04 -15.68
C LYS A 169 5.19 -0.04 -15.56
N SER A 170 4.61 -1.20 -15.83
CA SER A 170 3.16 -1.39 -15.81
C SER A 170 2.56 -1.15 -14.42
N ILE A 171 3.18 -1.68 -13.36
CA ILE A 171 2.69 -1.45 -11.98
C ILE A 171 2.87 0.01 -11.55
N ARG A 172 3.94 0.67 -11.99
CA ARG A 172 4.16 2.09 -11.72
C ARG A 172 3.12 2.97 -12.42
N ASP A 173 2.88 2.74 -13.71
CA ASP A 173 1.86 3.45 -14.48
C ASP A 173 0.47 3.28 -13.85
N PHE A 174 0.11 2.04 -13.48
CA PHE A 174 -1.13 1.72 -12.80
C PHE A 174 -1.29 2.50 -11.49
N LEU A 175 -0.27 2.51 -10.63
CA LEU A 175 -0.32 3.16 -9.32
C LEU A 175 -0.24 4.69 -9.40
N LEU A 176 0.38 5.26 -10.42
CA LEU A 176 0.35 6.70 -10.66
C LEU A 176 -0.99 7.13 -11.30
N GLY A 177 -1.50 6.36 -12.25
CA GLY A 177 -2.67 6.75 -13.04
C GLY A 177 -4.01 6.41 -12.40
N SER A 178 -4.06 5.50 -11.40
CA SER A 178 -5.34 5.05 -10.83
C SER A 178 -5.72 5.83 -9.58
N THR A 179 -6.95 6.34 -9.53
CA THR A 179 -7.51 7.10 -8.39
C THR A 179 -8.08 6.14 -7.35
N ILE A 180 -7.19 5.35 -6.72
CA ILE A 180 -7.50 4.29 -5.76
C ILE A 180 -6.93 4.53 -4.36
N TRP A 181 -6.43 5.73 -4.09
CA TRP A 181 -5.75 6.10 -2.84
C TRP A 181 -6.75 6.60 -1.80
N PHE A 182 -7.61 5.71 -1.30
CA PHE A 182 -8.76 6.05 -0.47
C PHE A 182 -8.47 6.12 1.03
N ASP A 183 -7.41 5.44 1.49
CA ASP A 183 -7.06 5.38 2.90
C ASP A 183 -6.07 6.50 3.24
N PHE A 184 -6.47 7.40 4.17
CA PHE A 184 -5.69 8.60 4.54
C PHE A 184 -5.73 8.89 6.05
N PHE A 185 -6.19 7.92 6.84
CA PHE A 185 -6.34 8.07 8.30
C PHE A 185 -5.03 7.90 9.06
N TYR A 186 -3.92 8.37 8.49
CA TYR A 186 -2.57 8.20 9.02
C TYR A 186 -1.89 9.53 9.27
N THR A 187 -1.30 9.68 10.46
CA THR A 187 -0.52 10.87 10.83
C THR A 187 0.88 10.90 10.19
N GLY A 188 1.28 9.80 9.54
CA GLY A 188 2.61 9.64 8.94
C GLY A 188 2.75 10.21 7.52
N GLY A 189 1.83 11.04 7.02
CA GLY A 189 1.97 11.74 5.74
C GLY A 189 1.90 10.82 4.51
N TYR A 190 1.04 9.82 4.51
CA TYR A 190 0.85 8.91 3.38
C TYR A 190 -0.62 8.61 3.12
N VAL A 191 -0.90 8.18 1.90
CA VAL A 191 -2.19 7.67 1.47
C VAL A 191 -2.07 6.21 1.04
N GLY A 192 -3.14 5.44 1.24
CA GLY A 192 -3.15 3.99 0.99
C GLY A 192 -4.16 3.55 -0.06
N ALA A 193 -3.80 2.51 -0.81
CA ALA A 193 -4.68 1.73 -1.67
C ALA A 193 -4.72 0.28 -1.18
N ARG A 194 -5.90 -0.34 -1.15
CA ARG A 194 -6.09 -1.70 -0.62
C ARG A 194 -6.53 -2.67 -1.70
N LEU A 195 -6.18 -3.95 -1.55
CA LEU A 195 -6.45 -5.02 -2.51
C LEU A 195 -7.89 -4.96 -3.04
N ALA A 196 -8.89 -5.05 -2.17
CA ALA A 196 -10.29 -5.12 -2.59
C ALA A 196 -10.92 -3.75 -2.90
N GLU A 197 -10.17 -2.65 -2.72
CA GLU A 197 -10.62 -1.29 -3.01
C GLU A 197 -9.90 -0.69 -4.23
N GLY A 198 -9.69 -1.50 -5.28
CA GLY A 198 -9.19 -1.04 -6.58
C GLY A 198 -7.70 -1.32 -6.84
N LEU A 199 -6.94 -1.85 -5.86
CA LEU A 199 -5.55 -2.22 -6.08
C LEU A 199 -5.41 -3.58 -6.77
N ALA A 200 -6.41 -4.47 -6.67
CA ALA A 200 -6.41 -5.75 -7.36
C ALA A 200 -6.36 -5.54 -8.88
N SER A 201 -5.39 -6.16 -9.53
CA SER A 201 -5.25 -6.20 -10.99
C SER A 201 -4.68 -7.56 -11.40
N PRO A 202 -4.88 -7.99 -12.66
CA PRO A 202 -4.29 -9.24 -13.15
C PRO A 202 -2.77 -9.29 -12.91
N LEU A 203 -2.03 -8.20 -13.18
CA LEU A 203 -0.59 -8.13 -12.98
C LEU A 203 -0.20 -8.30 -11.51
N ILE A 204 -0.90 -7.64 -10.59
CA ILE A 204 -0.51 -7.69 -9.17
C ILE A 204 -0.74 -9.08 -8.57
N LEU A 205 -1.81 -9.78 -8.99
CA LEU A 205 -2.05 -11.16 -8.60
C LEU A 205 -1.04 -12.12 -9.25
N GLN A 206 -0.61 -11.83 -10.47
CA GLN A 206 0.45 -12.58 -11.15
C GLN A 206 1.80 -12.42 -10.44
N ILE A 207 2.16 -11.20 -10.01
CA ILE A 207 3.39 -10.97 -9.22
C ILE A 207 3.38 -11.81 -7.94
N ALA A 208 2.26 -11.80 -7.20
CA ALA A 208 2.15 -12.56 -5.95
C ALA A 208 2.27 -14.08 -6.16
N GLU A 209 1.68 -14.60 -7.22
CA GLU A 209 1.78 -16.03 -7.56
C GLU A 209 3.19 -16.41 -8.04
N ASP A 210 3.77 -15.61 -8.94
CA ASP A 210 5.10 -15.89 -9.49
C ASP A 210 6.17 -15.85 -8.38
N LEU A 211 6.04 -14.91 -7.43
CA LEU A 211 6.91 -14.85 -6.26
C LEU A 211 6.85 -16.15 -5.42
N ARG A 212 5.64 -16.65 -5.15
CA ARG A 212 5.45 -17.93 -4.42
C ARG A 212 6.06 -19.12 -5.17
N ASN A 213 5.81 -19.19 -6.47
CA ASN A 213 6.30 -20.27 -7.31
C ASN A 213 7.83 -20.26 -7.43
N LYS A 214 8.43 -19.06 -7.46
CA LYS A 214 9.88 -18.89 -7.56
C LYS A 214 10.62 -19.21 -6.26
N PHE A 215 10.02 -18.97 -5.10
CA PHE A 215 10.61 -19.19 -3.77
C PHE A 215 9.79 -20.16 -2.90
N PRO A 216 9.53 -21.42 -3.36
CA PRO A 216 8.61 -22.33 -2.67
C PRO A 216 9.08 -22.72 -1.28
N LYS A 217 10.39 -22.70 -1.00
CA LYS A 217 10.92 -22.98 0.35
C LYS A 217 10.61 -21.88 1.37
N ILE A 218 10.51 -20.62 0.92
CA ILE A 218 10.17 -19.48 1.78
C ILE A 218 8.66 -19.41 1.99
N PHE A 219 7.89 -19.46 0.88
CA PHE A 219 6.44 -19.26 0.93
C PHE A 219 5.65 -20.52 1.30
N LYS A 220 6.21 -21.72 1.09
CA LYS A 220 5.50 -22.98 1.37
C LYS A 220 4.08 -22.95 0.78
N ASP A 221 3.07 -23.29 1.61
CA ASP A 221 1.64 -23.24 1.26
C ASP A 221 0.98 -21.91 1.63
N TYR A 222 1.76 -20.86 1.91
CA TYR A 222 1.25 -19.54 2.25
C TYR A 222 0.73 -18.83 1.01
N TYR A 223 -0.56 -18.50 1.01
CA TYR A 223 -1.23 -17.72 -0.03
C TYR A 223 -1.29 -16.25 0.36
N LEU A 224 -1.45 -15.38 -0.66
CA LEU A 224 -1.67 -13.95 -0.46
C LEU A 224 -2.97 -13.75 0.33
N THR A 225 -2.88 -13.11 1.48
CA THR A 225 -4.01 -12.82 2.39
C THR A 225 -4.35 -11.35 2.42
N GLN A 226 -3.35 -10.47 2.31
CA GLN A 226 -3.52 -9.02 2.32
C GLN A 226 -2.55 -8.36 1.36
N LEU A 227 -2.96 -7.23 0.80
CA LEU A 227 -2.12 -6.44 -0.08
C LEU A 227 -2.56 -4.97 0.00
N TRP A 228 -1.59 -4.09 0.10
CA TRP A 228 -1.80 -2.64 0.02
C TRP A 228 -0.60 -1.95 -0.63
N ALA A 229 -0.83 -0.72 -1.09
CA ALA A 229 0.22 0.18 -1.49
C ALA A 229 0.10 1.49 -0.69
N TYR A 230 1.25 2.05 -0.29
CA TYR A 230 1.33 3.34 0.35
C TYR A 230 2.15 4.32 -0.50
N LYS A 231 1.64 5.54 -0.61
CA LYS A 231 2.30 6.66 -1.30
C LYS A 231 2.58 7.78 -0.30
N TYR A 232 3.85 8.04 -0.05
CA TYR A 232 4.32 8.95 1.00
C TYR A 232 4.58 10.34 0.44
N ASP A 233 4.29 11.36 1.25
CA ASP A 233 4.62 12.74 0.95
C ASP A 233 5.83 13.19 1.79
N SER A 234 6.97 13.42 1.14
CA SER A 234 8.18 13.88 1.82
C SER A 234 8.06 15.29 2.41
N ARG A 235 7.12 16.12 1.92
CA ARG A 235 6.87 17.47 2.47
C ARG A 235 6.40 17.46 3.92
N ALA A 236 5.76 16.38 4.37
CA ALA A 236 5.27 16.25 5.74
C ALA A 236 6.41 16.30 6.76
N SER A 237 7.61 15.79 6.42
CA SER A 237 8.79 15.82 7.31
C SER A 237 9.45 17.18 7.38
N GLU A 238 9.40 17.99 6.31
CA GLU A 238 10.04 19.29 6.25
C GLU A 238 9.29 20.34 7.08
N LYS A 239 7.95 20.32 7.07
CA LYS A 239 7.13 21.35 7.70
C LYS A 239 7.08 21.31 9.21
N ASN A 240 7.22 20.14 9.84
CA ASN A 240 6.88 19.99 11.27
C ASN A 240 7.86 19.14 12.09
N ASN A 241 9.04 18.78 11.59
CA ASN A 241 9.94 17.81 12.23
C ASN A 241 9.21 16.50 12.60
N SER A 242 8.09 16.20 11.92
CA SER A 242 7.25 15.05 12.21
C SER A 242 7.75 13.83 11.45
N PHE A 243 7.65 12.67 12.09
CA PHE A 243 7.97 11.40 11.47
C PHE A 243 7.07 11.15 10.27
N THR A 244 7.67 10.97 9.09
CA THR A 244 6.97 10.53 7.89
C THR A 244 7.18 9.04 7.72
N GLY A 245 6.11 8.26 7.72
CA GLY A 245 6.16 6.82 7.56
C GLY A 245 5.30 6.06 8.56
N ILE A 246 5.59 4.77 8.72
CA ILE A 246 4.90 3.87 9.63
C ILE A 246 5.86 3.53 10.76
N ARG A 247 5.40 3.74 12.00
CA ARG A 247 6.14 3.41 13.22
C ARG A 247 6.29 1.90 13.39
N ALA A 248 7.20 1.49 14.27
CA ALA A 248 7.47 0.09 14.55
C ALA A 248 6.19 -0.70 14.88
N HIS A 249 5.99 -1.80 14.16
CA HIS A 249 4.86 -2.71 14.27
C HIS A 249 5.24 -4.09 13.71
N ALA A 250 4.42 -5.09 13.95
CA ALA A 250 4.45 -6.36 13.24
C ALA A 250 3.12 -6.58 12.51
N ASP A 251 3.10 -7.44 11.51
CA ASP A 251 1.93 -7.71 10.67
C ASP A 251 1.30 -9.08 10.95
N SER A 252 0.02 -9.21 10.63
CA SER A 252 -0.76 -10.45 10.86
C SER A 252 -0.60 -11.43 9.70
N ALA A 253 0.63 -11.88 9.44
CA ALA A 253 0.92 -12.85 8.39
C ALA A 253 2.11 -13.75 8.78
N ALA A 254 2.43 -14.74 7.94
CA ALA A 254 3.64 -15.53 8.08
C ALA A 254 4.84 -14.83 7.39
N ILE A 255 4.65 -14.40 6.15
CA ILE A 255 5.69 -13.74 5.34
C ILE A 255 5.20 -12.37 4.90
N ASN A 256 6.07 -11.39 5.02
CA ASN A 256 5.89 -10.03 4.53
C ASN A 256 6.84 -9.79 3.35
N VAL A 257 6.32 -9.18 2.29
CA VAL A 257 7.08 -8.72 1.14
C VAL A 257 6.79 -7.26 0.92
N ASN A 258 7.82 -6.42 1.04
CA ASN A 258 7.75 -5.00 0.70
C ASN A 258 8.59 -4.75 -0.55
N PHE A 259 8.06 -4.04 -1.55
CA PHE A 259 8.88 -3.62 -2.69
C PHE A 259 8.58 -2.18 -3.11
N TRP A 260 9.59 -1.54 -3.71
CA TRP A 260 9.54 -0.13 -4.04
C TRP A 260 9.64 0.11 -5.53
N ILE A 261 8.85 1.06 -6.04
CA ILE A 261 8.69 1.30 -7.49
C ILE A 261 8.98 2.74 -7.93
N THR A 262 9.20 3.65 -7.00
CA THR A 262 9.56 5.03 -7.34
C THR A 262 11.00 5.07 -7.85
N PRO A 263 11.34 5.87 -8.89
CA PRO A 263 12.69 5.93 -9.42
C PRO A 263 13.73 6.23 -8.34
N LYS A 264 14.87 5.54 -8.39
CA LYS A 264 15.99 5.75 -7.47
C LYS A 264 16.44 7.21 -7.41
N SER A 265 16.38 7.91 -8.54
CA SER A 265 16.72 9.33 -8.64
C SER A 265 15.82 10.26 -7.84
N ALA A 266 14.67 9.80 -7.36
CA ALA A 266 13.77 10.55 -6.49
C ALA A 266 14.24 10.54 -5.03
N ASN A 267 14.97 9.52 -4.58
CA ASN A 267 15.52 9.46 -3.23
C ASN A 267 16.73 10.39 -3.10
N LEU A 268 16.68 11.32 -2.15
CA LEU A 268 17.73 12.31 -1.88
C LEU A 268 18.82 11.77 -0.96
N ASN A 269 18.56 10.66 -0.27
CA ASN A 269 19.52 10.03 0.63
C ASN A 269 19.61 8.52 0.34
N SER A 270 20.67 8.11 -0.36
CA SER A 270 20.86 6.73 -0.80
C SER A 270 21.05 5.71 0.32
N SER A 271 21.30 6.15 1.56
CA SER A 271 21.49 5.27 2.72
C SER A 271 20.20 5.07 3.54
N SER A 272 19.11 5.75 3.19
CA SER A 272 17.83 5.70 3.92
C SER A 272 16.63 5.55 2.98
N GLY A 273 15.42 5.75 3.50
CA GLY A 273 14.18 5.73 2.73
C GLY A 273 13.59 4.34 2.52
N GLY A 274 14.20 3.30 3.06
CA GLY A 274 13.76 1.92 2.92
C GLY A 274 12.97 1.40 4.13
N LEU A 275 13.49 0.36 4.77
CA LEU A 275 12.86 -0.34 5.89
C LEU A 275 13.89 -0.61 6.99
N VAL A 276 13.47 -0.45 8.24
CA VAL A 276 14.19 -0.95 9.41
C VAL A 276 13.48 -2.18 9.92
N VAL A 277 14.19 -3.29 10.08
CA VAL A 277 13.66 -4.55 10.61
C VAL A 277 14.45 -4.89 11.87
N TYR A 278 13.76 -5.08 12.98
CA TYR A 278 14.36 -5.44 14.27
C TYR A 278 14.48 -6.97 14.35
N SER A 279 15.60 -7.48 14.86
CA SER A 279 15.80 -8.91 15.14
C SER A 279 15.00 -9.33 16.39
N LEU A 280 13.72 -9.00 16.40
CA LEU A 280 12.81 -9.22 17.52
C LEU A 280 11.41 -9.53 16.98
N GLU A 281 10.91 -10.70 17.30
CA GLU A 281 9.54 -11.08 16.99
C GLU A 281 8.55 -10.50 18.01
N ALA A 282 7.37 -10.10 17.53
CA ALA A 282 6.28 -9.75 18.42
C ALA A 282 5.81 -11.00 19.20
N PRO A 283 5.66 -10.94 20.54
CA PRO A 283 5.20 -12.07 21.34
C PRO A 283 3.88 -12.65 20.81
N LEU A 284 3.80 -13.99 20.67
CA LEU A 284 2.65 -14.65 20.05
C LEU A 284 1.35 -14.44 20.84
N GLU A 285 1.44 -14.24 22.15
CA GLU A 285 0.31 -13.94 23.03
C GLU A 285 -0.24 -12.51 22.87
N TRP A 286 0.49 -11.63 22.17
CA TRP A 286 -0.01 -10.27 21.90
C TRP A 286 -1.11 -10.28 20.85
N GLY A 287 -2.24 -9.65 21.16
CA GLY A 287 -3.32 -9.42 20.20
C GLY A 287 -2.93 -8.34 19.16
N PHE A 288 -3.65 -8.30 18.03
CA PHE A 288 -3.39 -7.40 16.91
C PHE A 288 -3.19 -5.93 17.33
N LYS A 289 -4.06 -5.40 18.20
CA LYS A 289 -3.94 -4.02 18.67
C LYS A 289 -2.60 -3.74 19.36
N THR A 290 -2.04 -4.74 20.05
CA THR A 290 -0.80 -4.58 20.81
C THR A 290 0.42 -4.59 19.88
N TYR A 291 0.54 -5.62 19.03
CA TYR A 291 1.73 -5.74 18.18
C TYR A 291 1.72 -4.87 16.93
N ASN A 292 0.57 -4.27 16.57
CA ASN A 292 0.45 -3.46 15.37
C ASN A 292 0.18 -1.97 15.65
N ASN A 293 -0.54 -1.64 16.74
CA ASN A 293 -0.99 -0.26 16.97
C ASN A 293 -0.50 0.36 18.29
N ASP A 294 0.03 -0.41 19.24
CA ASP A 294 0.52 0.12 20.52
C ASP A 294 2.00 0.53 20.42
N ALA A 295 2.24 1.67 19.75
CA ALA A 295 3.60 2.17 19.51
C ALA A 295 4.44 2.30 20.79
N LYS A 296 3.82 2.67 21.93
CA LYS A 296 4.51 2.81 23.20
C LYS A 296 5.03 1.46 23.69
N ARG A 297 4.16 0.46 23.77
CA ARG A 297 4.52 -0.89 24.25
C ARG A 297 5.52 -1.56 23.33
N ILE A 298 5.37 -1.40 22.02
CA ILE A 298 6.31 -1.92 21.02
C ILE A 298 7.69 -1.28 21.20
N SER A 299 7.76 0.04 21.35
CA SER A 299 9.04 0.75 21.58
C SER A 299 9.71 0.31 22.88
N GLU A 300 8.95 0.14 23.95
CA GLU A 300 9.47 -0.37 25.23
C GLU A 300 10.05 -1.79 25.06
N GLU A 301 9.40 -2.67 24.32
CA GLU A 301 9.84 -4.04 24.07
C GLU A 301 11.13 -4.06 23.23
N ILE A 302 11.17 -3.26 22.14
CA ILE A 302 12.38 -3.13 21.31
C ILE A 302 13.57 -2.63 22.15
N LEU A 303 13.37 -1.60 22.98
CA LEU A 303 14.43 -1.05 23.84
C LEU A 303 14.92 -2.05 24.87
N LYS A 304 14.03 -2.81 25.50
CA LYS A 304 14.38 -3.85 26.49
C LYS A 304 15.17 -4.99 25.86
N SER A 305 14.83 -5.39 24.65
CA SER A 305 15.44 -6.54 24.00
C SER A 305 16.91 -6.34 23.66
N LYS A 306 17.37 -5.09 23.47
CA LYS A 306 18.72 -4.72 23.00
C LYS A 306 19.14 -5.46 21.72
N GLN A 307 18.17 -5.91 20.94
CA GLN A 307 18.41 -6.67 19.71
C GLN A 307 18.96 -5.77 18.61
N LYS A 308 19.63 -6.39 17.66
CA LYS A 308 20.13 -5.70 16.46
C LYS A 308 18.97 -5.30 15.56
N GLN A 309 19.19 -4.29 14.75
CA GLN A 309 18.31 -3.92 13.66
C GLN A 309 19.05 -4.05 12.33
N THR A 310 18.31 -4.42 11.29
CA THR A 310 18.79 -4.44 9.91
C THR A 310 18.14 -3.29 9.18
N VAL A 311 18.93 -2.35 8.69
CA VAL A 311 18.46 -1.27 7.81
C VAL A 311 18.62 -1.74 6.37
N VAL A 312 17.51 -1.80 5.63
CA VAL A 312 17.50 -2.07 4.20
C VAL A 312 17.27 -0.75 3.48
N PRO A 313 18.30 -0.12 2.90
CA PRO A 313 18.15 1.17 2.22
C PRO A 313 17.23 1.05 1.01
N TYR A 314 16.56 2.16 0.69
CA TYR A 314 15.72 2.26 -0.51
C TYR A 314 16.54 1.99 -1.78
N ASN A 315 15.98 1.20 -2.67
CA ASN A 315 16.40 1.13 -4.06
C ASN A 315 15.16 0.88 -4.94
N GLU A 316 15.10 1.52 -6.09
CA GLU A 316 14.05 1.22 -7.07
C GLU A 316 14.08 -0.26 -7.45
N ASN A 317 12.92 -0.88 -7.54
CA ASN A 317 12.79 -2.30 -7.87
C ASN A 317 13.51 -3.25 -6.89
N ARG A 318 13.63 -2.85 -5.61
CA ARG A 318 14.07 -3.72 -4.53
C ARG A 318 12.87 -4.29 -3.80
N ALA A 319 12.85 -5.60 -3.57
CA ALA A 319 11.93 -6.27 -2.66
C ALA A 319 12.66 -6.71 -1.38
N VAL A 320 11.97 -6.63 -0.25
CA VAL A 320 12.42 -7.16 1.04
C VAL A 320 11.44 -8.25 1.45
N ILE A 321 11.95 -9.46 1.71
CA ILE A 321 11.17 -10.61 2.17
C ILE A 321 11.58 -10.91 3.59
N PHE A 322 10.64 -10.95 4.52
CA PHE A 322 10.94 -11.22 5.92
C PHE A 322 9.79 -11.90 6.66
N ASN A 323 10.12 -12.54 7.78
CA ASN A 323 9.14 -13.08 8.72
C ASN A 323 8.25 -11.93 9.23
N SER A 324 6.98 -12.00 8.93
CA SER A 324 6.00 -10.93 9.21
C SER A 324 5.83 -10.61 10.71
N ASN A 325 6.25 -11.53 11.59
CA ASN A 325 6.22 -11.35 13.04
C ASN A 325 7.34 -10.46 13.58
N LEU A 326 8.36 -10.13 12.77
CA LEU A 326 9.41 -9.20 13.15
C LEU A 326 8.86 -7.78 13.25
N PHE A 327 9.22 -7.05 14.31
CA PHE A 327 8.96 -5.63 14.36
C PHE A 327 9.74 -4.92 13.26
N HIS A 328 9.05 -4.02 12.58
CA HIS A 328 9.63 -3.25 11.48
C HIS A 328 8.99 -1.87 11.36
N GLU A 329 9.71 -0.94 10.80
CA GLU A 329 9.23 0.43 10.57
C GLU A 329 9.78 1.02 9.29
N THR A 330 9.13 2.07 8.81
CA THR A 330 9.65 2.85 7.68
C THR A 330 10.91 3.59 8.12
N ASP A 331 11.99 3.47 7.36
CA ASP A 331 13.18 4.28 7.55
C ASP A 331 12.93 5.74 7.12
N LYS A 332 13.82 6.66 7.52
CA LYS A 332 13.70 8.09 7.22
C LYS A 332 13.50 8.35 5.73
N ILE A 333 12.42 9.02 5.36
CA ILE A 333 12.05 9.32 3.98
C ILE A 333 12.53 10.73 3.61
N GLU A 334 13.39 10.82 2.59
CA GLU A 334 13.88 12.08 2.00
C GLU A 334 13.80 11.98 0.49
N PHE A 335 12.65 12.35 -0.08
CA PHE A 335 12.39 12.25 -1.53
C PHE A 335 12.14 13.63 -2.13
N LYS A 336 12.46 13.77 -3.42
CA LYS A 336 12.14 14.96 -4.20
C LYS A 336 10.66 15.27 -4.15
N GLN A 337 10.32 16.55 -4.19
CA GLN A 337 8.94 16.99 -4.34
C GLN A 337 8.36 16.61 -5.71
N GLY A 338 7.04 16.58 -5.80
CA GLY A 338 6.29 16.26 -7.00
C GLY A 338 5.68 14.87 -6.99
N TYR A 339 4.54 14.76 -7.65
CA TYR A 339 3.68 13.58 -7.62
C TYR A 339 4.39 12.27 -7.98
N GLU A 340 5.18 12.27 -9.05
CA GLU A 340 5.91 11.08 -9.54
C GLU A 340 7.11 10.69 -8.66
N ASN A 341 7.57 11.62 -7.82
CA ASN A 341 8.67 11.41 -6.87
C ASN A 341 8.21 10.91 -5.51
N ARG A 342 6.90 10.90 -5.23
CA ARG A 342 6.37 10.34 -3.99
C ARG A 342 6.79 8.88 -3.87
N ARG A 343 7.38 8.52 -2.71
CA ARG A 343 7.79 7.13 -2.47
C ARG A 343 6.56 6.21 -2.47
N ILE A 344 6.56 5.20 -3.35
CA ILE A 344 5.52 4.18 -3.39
C ILE A 344 6.10 2.86 -2.89
N ASN A 345 5.45 2.30 -1.88
CA ASN A 345 5.70 0.98 -1.33
C ASN A 345 4.50 0.08 -1.59
N VAL A 346 4.74 -1.12 -2.06
CA VAL A 346 3.73 -2.18 -2.17
C VAL A 346 4.06 -3.25 -1.15
N THR A 347 3.08 -3.63 -0.32
CA THR A 347 3.21 -4.66 0.71
C THR A 347 2.28 -5.82 0.39
N MET A 348 2.83 -7.03 0.34
CA MET A 348 2.11 -8.28 0.18
C MET A 348 2.30 -9.14 1.42
N LEU A 349 1.22 -9.61 2.00
CA LEU A 349 1.22 -10.49 3.16
C LEU A 349 0.74 -11.89 2.77
N PHE A 350 1.51 -12.89 3.15
CA PHE A 350 1.26 -14.29 2.84
C PHE A 350 1.09 -15.12 4.11
N GLY A 351 0.09 -16.02 4.12
CA GLY A 351 -0.20 -16.89 5.24
C GLY A 351 -0.76 -16.14 6.45
N THR A 352 -0.70 -16.79 7.61
CA THR A 352 -1.24 -16.31 8.88
C THR A 352 -0.15 -16.32 9.94
N ARG A 353 -0.16 -15.35 10.84
CA ARG A 353 0.77 -15.26 11.97
C ARG A 353 0.66 -16.47 12.88
N GLY A 354 1.80 -17.05 13.24
CA GLY A 354 1.87 -18.17 14.21
C GLY A 354 1.53 -19.55 13.65
N LEU A 355 1.45 -19.72 12.31
CA LEU A 355 1.29 -21.02 11.65
C LEU A 355 2.60 -21.51 11.03
#